data_569c0a0a26f8fd780b892265447aec22
#
_entry.id   569c0a0a26f8fd780b892265447aec22
#
_cell.length_a   1.000
_cell.length_b   1.000
_cell.length_c   1.000
_cell.angle_alpha   90.00
_cell.angle_beta   90.00
_cell.angle_gamma   90.00
#
_symmetry.space_group_name_H-M   'P 1'
#
loop_
_entity.id
_entity.type
_entity.pdbx_description
1 polymer ?
#
loop_
_entity_poly.entity_id
_entity_poly.type
_entity_poly.pdbx_seq_one_letter_code
_entity_poly.pdbx_strand_id
1 'polypeptide(L)'
;MIIIKVCVIRRIYSIRFISVGRLDFNTTGLLLFTTDGDIANRLAHPSSEIEREYAVRVMGQVTQNMVEKMHKGVIIDEHLCRFTDIQYFGGEGINRWYHVVVMQGRNREVRKLWESQGLKVSRLKRVRFGPIFMPSTIKMGQFQELSKKDVDKLVKSVAS
;
A
#
# COMPACT_ATOMS: atom_id res chain seq x y z
N MET A 1 -0.63 20.60 5.38
CA MET A 1 -1.07 19.59 6.40
C MET A 1 -1.24 18.25 5.73
N ILE A 2 -0.62 17.22 6.23
CA ILE A 2 -0.78 15.83 5.75
C ILE A 2 -1.29 14.99 6.91
N ILE A 3 -2.39 14.28 6.70
CA ILE A 3 -2.97 13.39 7.71
C ILE A 3 -3.01 11.95 7.22
N ILE A 4 -2.78 11.03 8.14
CA ILE A 4 -2.98 9.60 7.93
C ILE A 4 -4.42 9.27 8.29
N LYS A 5 -5.09 8.48 7.45
CA LYS A 5 -6.39 7.90 7.77
C LYS A 5 -6.44 6.43 7.46
N VAL A 6 -7.15 5.69 8.29
CA VAL A 6 -7.51 4.30 8.08
C VAL A 6 -8.99 4.22 7.78
N CYS A 7 -9.34 4.34 6.49
CA CYS A 7 -10.64 4.17 5.85
C CYS A 7 -11.82 5.11 6.25
N VAL A 8 -12.49 5.66 5.21
CA VAL A 8 -13.73 6.47 5.11
C VAL A 8 -13.72 7.85 5.76
N ILE A 9 -13.80 8.91 4.91
CA ILE A 9 -13.99 10.30 5.35
C ILE A 9 -15.48 10.62 5.50
N ARG A 10 -15.89 10.98 6.72
CA ARG A 10 -16.94 11.99 6.91
C ARG A 10 -16.24 13.35 7.03
N ARG A 11 -16.84 14.41 6.44
CA ARG A 11 -16.35 15.79 6.46
C ARG A 11 -15.77 16.16 7.84
N ILE A 12 -14.49 16.50 7.86
CA ILE A 12 -13.86 17.12 9.02
C ILE A 12 -13.56 18.56 8.59
N TYR A 13 -14.34 19.50 9.13
CA TYR A 13 -14.19 20.95 8.91
C TYR A 13 -14.40 21.46 7.47
N SER A 14 -14.44 22.77 7.31
CA SER A 14 -14.51 23.53 6.05
C SER A 14 -13.25 23.40 5.16
N ILE A 15 -12.29 22.57 5.53
CA ILE A 15 -11.04 22.33 4.80
C ILE A 15 -11.23 21.17 3.82
N ARG A 16 -10.85 21.39 2.56
CA ARG A 16 -10.88 20.37 1.52
C ARG A 16 -9.59 19.52 1.59
N PHE A 17 -9.75 18.25 1.91
CA PHE A 17 -8.67 17.26 1.84
C PHE A 17 -8.70 16.49 0.54
N ILE A 18 -7.52 16.24 -0.01
CA ILE A 18 -7.29 15.48 -1.24
C ILE A 18 -6.57 14.19 -0.84
N SER A 19 -7.06 13.04 -1.30
CA SER A 19 -6.38 11.76 -1.05
C SER A 19 -5.13 11.61 -1.91
N VAL A 20 -4.08 11.05 -1.31
CA VAL A 20 -2.88 10.63 -2.03
C VAL A 20 -3.11 9.22 -2.58
N GLY A 21 -3.60 9.15 -3.80
CA GLY A 21 -4.03 7.88 -4.40
C GLY A 21 -5.30 7.34 -3.78
N ARG A 22 -5.44 6.01 -3.84
CA ARG A 22 -6.67 5.30 -3.42
C ARG A 22 -6.34 3.94 -2.84
N LEU A 23 -7.29 3.38 -2.10
CA LEU A 23 -7.36 1.98 -1.74
C LEU A 23 -8.55 1.35 -2.44
N ASP A 24 -8.39 0.10 -2.89
CA ASP A 24 -9.49 -0.66 -3.48
C ASP A 24 -10.56 -0.97 -2.42
N PHE A 25 -11.78 -1.25 -2.86
CA PHE A 25 -12.94 -1.47 -1.99
C PHE A 25 -12.68 -2.48 -0.86
N ASN A 26 -11.97 -3.56 -1.14
CA ASN A 26 -11.65 -4.63 -0.20
C ASN A 26 -10.19 -4.57 0.33
N THR A 27 -9.56 -3.42 0.25
CA THR A 27 -8.24 -3.13 0.82
C THR A 27 -8.39 -2.14 1.95
N THR A 28 -7.76 -2.41 3.08
CA THR A 28 -7.75 -1.53 4.26
C THR A 28 -6.37 -0.91 4.48
N GLY A 29 -6.23 -0.14 5.53
CA GLY A 29 -4.94 0.35 6.00
C GLY A 29 -4.70 1.83 5.74
N LEU A 30 -3.43 2.17 5.59
CA LEU A 30 -2.91 3.52 5.51
C LEU A 30 -3.35 4.23 4.23
N LEU A 31 -4.02 5.37 4.37
CA LEU A 31 -4.29 6.31 3.29
C LEU A 31 -3.91 7.72 3.73
N LEU A 32 -3.14 8.41 2.93
CA LEU A 32 -2.70 9.77 3.19
C LEU A 32 -3.66 10.77 2.55
N PHE A 33 -3.84 11.90 3.23
CA PHE A 33 -4.60 13.04 2.74
C PHE A 33 -3.81 14.32 2.97
N THR A 34 -3.92 15.25 2.05
CA THR A 34 -3.29 16.56 2.15
C THR A 34 -4.23 17.66 1.68
N THR A 35 -3.97 18.87 2.10
CA THR A 35 -4.65 20.08 1.58
C THR A 35 -3.97 20.61 0.32
N ASP A 36 -2.79 20.11 -0.01
CA ASP A 36 -1.98 20.51 -1.16
C ASP A 36 -2.13 19.52 -2.32
N GLY A 37 -2.77 19.95 -3.40
CA GLY A 37 -3.03 19.12 -4.58
C GLY A 37 -1.78 18.73 -5.35
N ASP A 38 -0.76 19.59 -5.38
CA ASP A 38 0.50 19.31 -6.08
C ASP A 38 1.28 18.22 -5.36
N ILE A 39 1.33 18.28 -4.04
CA ILE A 39 1.91 17.21 -3.21
C ILE A 39 1.14 15.91 -3.40
N ALA A 40 -0.20 15.94 -3.37
CA ALA A 40 -1.02 14.75 -3.58
C ALA A 40 -0.74 14.09 -4.93
N ASN A 41 -0.67 14.90 -5.99
CA ASN A 41 -0.40 14.42 -7.34
C ASN A 41 1.00 13.81 -7.48
N ARG A 42 2.03 14.49 -6.98
CA ARG A 42 3.41 14.01 -7.02
C ARG A 42 3.59 12.69 -6.25
N LEU A 43 3.00 12.58 -5.08
CA LEU A 43 3.07 11.36 -4.27
C LEU A 43 2.28 10.18 -4.88
N ALA A 44 1.17 10.46 -5.55
CA ALA A 44 0.33 9.43 -6.16
C ALA A 44 0.84 8.96 -7.52
N HIS A 45 1.63 9.78 -8.24
CA HIS A 45 2.04 9.49 -9.60
C HIS A 45 2.93 8.23 -9.68
N PRO A 46 2.70 7.34 -10.65
CA PRO A 46 3.48 6.09 -10.79
C PRO A 46 4.99 6.32 -10.97
N SER A 47 5.40 7.42 -11.64
CA SER A 47 6.81 7.76 -11.84
C SER A 47 7.56 8.15 -10.56
N SER A 48 6.84 8.40 -9.47
CA SER A 48 7.47 8.70 -8.18
C SER A 48 8.09 7.47 -7.52
N GLU A 49 7.77 6.28 -8.00
CA GLU A 49 8.32 4.99 -7.55
C GLU A 49 8.37 4.83 -6.02
N ILE A 50 7.37 5.38 -5.35
CA ILE A 50 7.27 5.28 -3.88
C ILE A 50 6.91 3.86 -3.50
N GLU A 51 7.68 3.27 -2.60
CA GLU A 51 7.39 1.96 -2.03
C GLU A 51 6.07 1.95 -1.27
N ARG A 52 5.26 0.94 -1.54
CA ARG A 52 4.03 0.65 -0.80
C ARG A 52 4.11 -0.75 -0.26
N GLU A 53 4.01 -0.89 1.06
CA GLU A 53 4.05 -2.17 1.72
C GLU A 53 2.68 -2.60 2.19
N TYR A 54 2.37 -3.86 1.98
CA TYR A 54 1.10 -4.46 2.34
C TYR A 54 1.30 -5.71 3.20
N ALA A 55 0.50 -5.81 4.26
CA ALA A 55 0.24 -7.08 4.92
C ALA A 55 -0.87 -7.81 4.14
N VAL A 56 -0.56 -8.98 3.63
CA VAL A 56 -1.46 -9.77 2.79
C VAL A 56 -1.67 -11.16 3.39
N ARG A 57 -2.93 -11.57 3.50
CA ARG A 57 -3.29 -12.95 3.86
C ARG A 57 -3.70 -13.71 2.62
N VAL A 58 -2.93 -14.72 2.31
CA VAL A 58 -3.09 -15.58 1.14
C VAL A 58 -3.63 -16.93 1.58
N MET A 59 -4.57 -17.49 0.82
CA MET A 59 -5.11 -18.83 1.01
C MET A 59 -4.42 -19.82 0.09
N GLY A 60 -3.85 -20.87 0.67
CA GLY A 60 -3.18 -21.95 -0.05
C GLY A 60 -1.71 -22.06 0.31
N GLN A 61 -1.06 -23.03 -0.35
CA GLN A 61 0.36 -23.30 -0.16
C GLN A 61 1.19 -22.43 -1.11
N VAL A 62 2.10 -21.65 -0.53
CA VAL A 62 3.05 -20.82 -1.28
C VAL A 62 4.37 -21.59 -1.42
N THR A 63 4.83 -21.78 -2.65
CA THR A 63 6.11 -22.42 -2.94
C THR A 63 7.20 -21.39 -3.19
N GLN A 64 8.45 -21.79 -3.01
CA GLN A 64 9.61 -20.93 -3.31
C GLN A 64 9.62 -20.47 -4.78
N ASN A 65 9.21 -21.35 -5.70
CA ASN A 65 9.13 -21.01 -7.13
C ASN A 65 8.10 -19.91 -7.42
N MET A 66 6.96 -19.90 -6.70
CA MET A 66 5.97 -18.82 -6.82
C MET A 66 6.55 -17.48 -6.33
N VAL A 67 7.25 -17.48 -5.20
CA VAL A 67 7.92 -16.30 -4.65
C VAL A 67 8.95 -15.75 -5.63
N GLU A 68 9.79 -16.61 -6.20
CA GLU A 68 10.79 -16.20 -7.17
C GLU A 68 10.18 -15.62 -8.46
N LYS A 69 9.08 -16.21 -8.97
CA LYS A 69 8.36 -15.68 -10.13
C LYS A 69 7.80 -14.28 -9.86
N MET A 70 7.15 -14.09 -8.72
CA MET A 70 6.60 -12.77 -8.35
C MET A 70 7.69 -11.74 -8.07
N HIS A 71 8.86 -12.14 -7.63
CA HIS A 71 10.02 -11.27 -7.42
C HIS A 71 10.71 -10.89 -8.74
N LYS A 72 10.86 -11.84 -9.66
CA LYS A 72 11.39 -11.59 -11.02
C LYS A 72 10.45 -10.71 -11.84
N GLY A 73 9.16 -10.93 -11.70
CA GLY A 73 8.10 -10.19 -12.35
C GLY A 73 7.19 -11.07 -13.21
N VAL A 74 5.94 -10.65 -13.27
CA VAL A 74 4.87 -11.28 -14.07
C VAL A 74 4.22 -10.19 -14.92
N ILE A 75 3.93 -10.52 -16.18
CA ILE A 75 3.17 -9.62 -17.07
C ILE A 75 1.70 -9.68 -16.67
N ILE A 76 1.18 -8.53 -16.26
CA ILE A 76 -0.22 -8.32 -15.84
C ILE A 76 -0.72 -7.07 -16.54
N ASP A 77 -1.83 -7.21 -17.30
CA ASP A 77 -2.41 -6.09 -18.06
C ASP A 77 -1.35 -5.36 -18.91
N GLU A 78 -0.53 -6.12 -19.64
CA GLU A 78 0.55 -5.65 -20.52
C GLU A 78 1.71 -4.93 -19.81
N HIS A 79 1.78 -5.00 -18.48
CA HIS A 79 2.84 -4.40 -17.69
C HIS A 79 3.59 -5.44 -16.85
N LEU A 80 4.90 -5.25 -16.73
CA LEU A 80 5.69 -6.04 -15.81
C LEU A 80 5.40 -5.58 -14.36
N CYS A 81 4.79 -6.46 -13.59
CA CYS A 81 4.49 -6.28 -12.18
C CYS A 81 5.35 -7.22 -11.33
N ARG A 82 5.86 -6.72 -10.23
CA ARG A 82 6.67 -7.53 -9.31
C ARG A 82 6.60 -7.02 -7.88
N PHE A 83 6.85 -7.90 -6.93
CA PHE A 83 7.21 -7.50 -5.59
C PHE A 83 8.72 -7.23 -5.52
N THR A 84 9.09 -6.09 -4.95
CA THR A 84 10.50 -5.76 -4.66
C THR A 84 10.98 -6.45 -3.39
N ASP A 85 10.05 -6.77 -2.49
CA ASP A 85 10.30 -7.57 -1.29
C ASP A 85 9.08 -8.44 -0.96
N ILE A 86 9.32 -9.66 -0.47
CA ILE A 86 8.31 -10.62 -0.02
C ILE A 86 8.83 -11.29 1.25
N GLN A 87 8.14 -11.11 2.37
CA GLN A 87 8.51 -11.71 3.65
C GLN A 87 7.35 -12.51 4.24
N TYR A 88 7.63 -13.72 4.70
CA TYR A 88 6.67 -14.57 5.37
C TYR A 88 6.52 -14.19 6.84
N PHE A 89 5.27 -14.04 7.30
CA PHE A 89 4.92 -13.62 8.66
C PHE A 89 4.04 -14.63 9.40
N GLY A 90 4.09 -15.91 9.04
CA GLY A 90 3.34 -16.95 9.72
C GLY A 90 1.95 -17.21 9.14
N GLY A 91 1.16 -17.99 9.85
CA GLY A 91 -0.22 -18.34 9.46
C GLY A 91 -0.72 -19.59 10.13
N GLU A 92 -2.02 -19.87 9.96
CA GLU A 92 -2.71 -21.03 10.48
C GLU A 92 -3.55 -21.71 9.39
N GLY A 93 -3.58 -23.03 9.38
CA GLY A 93 -4.31 -23.81 8.38
C GLY A 93 -3.87 -23.50 6.96
N ILE A 94 -4.81 -23.10 6.11
CA ILE A 94 -4.55 -22.70 4.72
C ILE A 94 -4.15 -21.20 4.59
N ASN A 95 -4.28 -20.41 5.65
CA ASN A 95 -3.99 -18.99 5.65
C ASN A 95 -2.51 -18.73 5.92
N ARG A 96 -1.89 -17.91 5.08
CA ARG A 96 -0.50 -17.48 5.20
C ARG A 96 -0.42 -15.97 5.13
N TRP A 97 0.31 -15.36 6.06
CA TRP A 97 0.57 -13.93 6.06
C TRP A 97 1.93 -13.63 5.45
N TYR A 98 1.94 -12.63 4.58
CA TYR A 98 3.14 -12.07 3.98
C TYR A 98 3.14 -10.56 4.10
N HIS A 99 4.31 -9.96 4.20
CA HIS A 99 4.52 -8.56 3.89
C HIS A 99 5.15 -8.47 2.50
N VAL A 100 4.58 -7.63 1.64
CA VAL A 100 5.03 -7.46 0.27
C VAL A 100 5.18 -5.98 -0.05
N VAL A 101 6.18 -5.64 -0.87
CA VAL A 101 6.45 -4.27 -1.30
C VAL A 101 6.29 -4.16 -2.81
N VAL A 102 5.56 -3.13 -3.26
CA VAL A 102 5.44 -2.73 -4.66
C VAL A 102 5.84 -1.27 -4.83
N MET A 103 6.42 -0.91 -5.98
CA MET A 103 6.88 0.44 -6.29
C MET A 103 5.82 1.27 -7.02
N GLN A 104 5.02 0.66 -7.88
CA GLN A 104 4.14 1.40 -8.79
C GLN A 104 2.70 1.54 -8.31
N GLY A 105 2.18 0.58 -7.56
CA GLY A 105 0.82 0.60 -7.03
C GLY A 105 -0.26 0.65 -8.12
N ARG A 106 -0.10 -0.17 -9.18
CA ARG A 106 -1.09 -0.32 -10.25
C ARG A 106 -2.39 -0.90 -9.74
N ASN A 107 -3.46 -0.77 -10.53
CA ASN A 107 -4.79 -1.26 -10.15
C ASN A 107 -4.74 -2.74 -9.73
N ARG A 108 -5.05 -3.01 -8.47
CA ARG A 108 -5.11 -4.34 -7.85
C ARG A 108 -3.83 -5.17 -8.03
N GLU A 109 -2.67 -4.52 -8.16
CA GLU A 109 -1.38 -5.16 -8.50
C GLU A 109 -1.03 -6.29 -7.51
N VAL A 110 -1.13 -6.04 -6.21
CA VAL A 110 -0.82 -7.06 -5.18
C VAL A 110 -1.72 -8.29 -5.33
N ARG A 111 -3.03 -8.09 -5.51
CA ARG A 111 -3.98 -9.20 -5.69
C ARG A 111 -3.69 -9.99 -6.97
N LYS A 112 -3.48 -9.29 -8.08
CA LYS A 112 -3.22 -9.90 -9.38
C LYS A 112 -1.92 -10.70 -9.39
N LEU A 113 -0.88 -10.24 -8.68
CA LEU A 113 0.37 -10.99 -8.53
C LEU A 113 0.15 -12.33 -7.83
N TRP A 114 -0.58 -12.37 -6.73
CA TRP A 114 -0.92 -13.60 -6.04
C TRP A 114 -1.87 -14.49 -6.87
N GLU A 115 -2.87 -13.89 -7.52
CA GLU A 115 -3.81 -14.59 -8.39
C GLU A 115 -3.11 -15.22 -9.61
N SER A 116 -2.04 -14.58 -10.13
CA SER A 116 -1.22 -15.15 -11.21
C SER A 116 -0.53 -16.47 -10.85
N GLN A 117 -0.37 -16.73 -9.54
CA GLN A 117 0.17 -17.99 -9.01
C GLN A 117 -0.94 -18.98 -8.59
N GLY A 118 -2.21 -18.69 -8.91
CA GLY A 118 -3.35 -19.53 -8.53
C GLY A 118 -3.76 -19.40 -7.06
N LEU A 119 -3.32 -18.35 -6.37
CA LEU A 119 -3.59 -18.13 -4.96
C LEU A 119 -4.59 -16.99 -4.76
N LYS A 120 -5.42 -17.10 -3.71
CA LYS A 120 -6.44 -16.10 -3.39
C LYS A 120 -6.00 -15.23 -2.21
N VAL A 121 -6.08 -13.91 -2.38
CA VAL A 121 -5.90 -12.95 -1.29
C VAL A 121 -7.20 -12.78 -0.53
N SER A 122 -7.22 -13.17 0.73
CA SER A 122 -8.39 -13.06 1.61
C SER A 122 -8.41 -11.78 2.43
N ARG A 123 -7.24 -11.21 2.76
CA ARG A 123 -7.11 -9.91 3.42
C ARG A 123 -5.93 -9.14 2.84
N LEU A 124 -6.09 -7.82 2.73
CA LEU A 124 -5.06 -6.92 2.22
C LEU A 124 -5.13 -5.60 2.98
N LYS A 125 -4.00 -5.21 3.57
CA LYS A 125 -3.89 -3.99 4.37
C LYS A 125 -2.61 -3.26 4.01
N ARG A 126 -2.71 -1.99 3.57
CA ARG A 126 -1.51 -1.18 3.37
C ARG A 126 -0.98 -0.71 4.72
N VAL A 127 0.27 -1.05 5.03
CA VAL A 127 0.93 -0.78 6.31
C VAL A 127 2.02 0.27 6.22
N ARG A 128 2.50 0.57 5.00
CA ARG A 128 3.51 1.60 4.75
C ARG A 128 3.30 2.29 3.40
N PHE A 129 3.59 3.57 3.36
CA PHE A 129 3.65 4.38 2.14
C PHE A 129 4.92 5.24 2.19
N GLY A 130 5.91 4.91 1.37
CA GLY A 130 7.24 5.52 1.45
C GLY A 130 7.82 5.41 2.86
N PRO A 131 8.28 6.52 3.44
CA PRO A 131 8.84 6.54 4.80
C PRO A 131 7.78 6.51 5.90
N ILE A 132 6.49 6.52 5.56
CA ILE A 132 5.39 6.60 6.53
C ILE A 132 4.86 5.22 6.84
N PHE A 133 5.00 4.80 8.09
CA PHE A 133 4.42 3.57 8.63
C PHE A 133 3.07 3.84 9.25
N MET A 134 2.15 2.89 9.13
CA MET A 134 0.88 2.94 9.82
C MET A 134 1.10 2.77 11.32
N PRO A 135 0.73 3.76 12.16
CA PRO A 135 0.84 3.62 13.60
C PRO A 135 -0.05 2.49 14.14
N SER A 136 0.47 1.67 15.06
CA SER A 136 -0.29 0.58 15.69
C SER A 136 -1.49 1.06 16.52
N THR A 137 -1.44 2.33 16.95
CA THR A 137 -2.48 2.97 17.78
C THR A 137 -3.69 3.44 16.99
N ILE A 138 -3.57 3.64 15.65
CA ILE A 138 -4.67 4.10 14.80
C ILE A 138 -5.59 2.95 14.46
N LYS A 139 -6.87 3.11 14.81
CA LYS A 139 -7.95 2.17 14.46
C LYS A 139 -8.64 2.59 13.16
N MET A 140 -9.40 1.66 12.59
CA MET A 140 -10.24 1.92 11.42
C MET A 140 -11.16 3.13 11.67
N GLY A 141 -11.22 4.04 10.69
CA GLY A 141 -12.02 5.27 10.78
C GLY A 141 -11.37 6.44 11.52
N GLN A 142 -10.25 6.21 12.20
CA GLN A 142 -9.47 7.27 12.85
C GLN A 142 -8.50 7.94 11.89
N PHE A 143 -8.05 9.13 12.24
CA PHE A 143 -7.01 9.87 11.55
C PHE A 143 -6.01 10.46 12.55
N GLN A 144 -4.82 10.76 12.05
CA GLN A 144 -3.75 11.41 12.80
C GLN A 144 -3.01 12.35 11.86
N GLU A 145 -2.67 13.54 12.33
CA GLU A 145 -1.81 14.45 11.59
C GLU A 145 -0.36 13.94 11.63
N LEU A 146 0.35 14.01 10.49
CA LEU A 146 1.76 13.72 10.43
C LEU A 146 2.58 14.83 11.09
N SER A 147 3.64 14.44 11.79
CA SER A 147 4.62 15.39 12.29
C SER A 147 5.31 16.12 11.13
N LYS A 148 5.78 17.36 11.37
CA LYS A 148 6.56 18.10 10.37
C LYS A 148 7.75 17.28 9.85
N LYS A 149 8.44 16.55 10.73
CA LYS A 149 9.56 15.67 10.38
C LYS A 149 9.16 14.59 9.38
N ASP A 150 8.00 13.98 9.57
CA ASP A 150 7.52 12.91 8.68
C ASP A 150 7.02 13.47 7.35
N VAL A 151 6.38 14.65 7.37
CA VAL A 151 6.02 15.39 6.16
C VAL A 151 7.28 15.72 5.34
N ASP A 152 8.32 16.25 5.97
CA ASP A 152 9.58 16.60 5.30
C ASP A 152 10.25 15.35 4.67
N LYS A 153 10.26 14.22 5.37
CA LYS A 153 10.78 12.96 4.83
C LYS A 153 9.97 12.50 3.60
N LEU A 154 8.64 12.57 3.70
CA LEU A 154 7.75 12.14 2.62
C LEU A 154 7.91 13.02 1.38
N VAL A 155 7.97 14.34 1.55
CA VAL A 155 8.17 15.29 0.44
C VAL A 155 9.55 15.10 -0.19
N LYS A 156 10.59 14.91 0.61
CA LYS A 156 11.96 14.62 0.10
C LYS A 156 12.03 13.32 -0.70
N SER A 157 11.23 12.33 -0.38
CA SER A 157 11.22 11.05 -1.12
C SER A 157 10.73 11.18 -2.57
N VAL A 158 10.10 12.29 -2.93
CA VAL A 158 9.61 12.59 -4.30
C VAL A 158 10.24 13.88 -4.88
N ALA A 159 11.16 14.48 -4.18
CA ALA A 159 11.93 15.63 -4.65
C ALA A 159 13.18 15.14 -5.39
N SER A 160 13.02 14.81 -6.66
CA SER A 160 14.09 14.60 -7.64
C SER A 160 13.78 15.39 -8.88
#